data_91a2e719623d8628d2ec38c16ef5787f
#
_entry.id   91a2e719623d8628d2ec38c16ef5787f
#
_cell.length_a   1.000
_cell.length_b   1.000
_cell.length_c   1.000
_cell.angle_alpha   90.00
_cell.angle_beta   90.00
_cell.angle_gamma   90.00
#
_symmetry.space_group_name_H-M   'P 1'
#
loop_
_entity.id
_entity.type
_entity.pdbx_description
1 polymer ?
#
loop_
_entity_poly.entity_id
_entity_poly.type
_entity_poly.pdbx_seq_one_letter_code
_entity_poly.pdbx_strand_id
1 'polypeptide(L)'
;MKKQLFILMAISLLSLLLLACGKSAQAERPSVTAPVLAQASAAASHQTAGIPQTGWTEAVPAAYQRASDRPGTVVPLTYDTLDYVRDNALISKTAYVYLPYGYDGNDAETRYNILYLMHGWGGHAGEYFEFAPIKNMFDNLIANGDVPPLIIVSASFYNENSETDFSSSIEEFRAFHLDFENALMPAVEGTYHTYALSASDEDLRASRDHRAFGGFSLGSVTTWLEVCHDTDYIRWFLPMSGSCWYYGTYGDFRFQNNVDFIEQLVTDNDLAERGLFIYHAVGTNDAVKSQSIGMAEEMMTRDVFSSDHYVFYQKDGGYHDFNAVQEYLYNALPLFFREESKGEVFTAETSIDEVRSYPAFGNWGRLIFPVDEGYYSGRMLGDLSLTWYSEIRPEKTVEICNYFKSHAEAGETVFYPIYTEEEMAADPDKRDTGLFFFRGESGAKVAICNAGGGMVYVGAMHDSFPHALELSKLGYNAFALIYRPGYDTAPADLARAIAFLHEHAEELEVDMTDYSLWGGSAGARMAAWLGSYTTADFGEKEYPRPAAVIMQYTGLSEVYGNEPPTYACVGTRDGIASWRTMQRRIEAIRSNGTDAMIEVFDGLSHGFGIGTGTVAEGWLDNAVDFWERQMIS
;
A
#
# COMPACT_ATOMS: atom_id res chain seq x y z
N MET A 1 -20.40 -38.68 -2.09
CA MET A 1 -19.78 -39.29 -3.28
C MET A 1 -20.55 -39.11 -4.59
N LYS A 2 -21.87 -39.12 -4.64
CA LYS A 2 -22.63 -38.89 -5.89
C LYS A 2 -22.71 -37.40 -6.30
N LYS A 3 -22.75 -36.46 -5.35
CA LYS A 3 -22.81 -35.01 -5.62
C LYS A 3 -21.46 -34.44 -6.16
N GLN A 4 -20.34 -34.91 -5.67
CA GLN A 4 -18.99 -34.47 -6.16
C GLN A 4 -18.72 -34.96 -7.60
N LEU A 5 -19.28 -36.08 -7.99
CA LEU A 5 -19.14 -36.60 -9.35
C LEU A 5 -19.96 -35.81 -10.39
N PHE A 6 -21.05 -35.16 -9.97
CA PHE A 6 -21.90 -34.34 -10.85
C PHE A 6 -21.26 -32.96 -11.13
N ILE A 7 -20.61 -32.38 -10.14
CA ILE A 7 -19.90 -31.10 -10.29
C ILE A 7 -18.69 -31.25 -11.24
N LEU A 8 -17.95 -32.34 -11.14
CA LEU A 8 -16.86 -32.66 -12.08
C LEU A 8 -17.36 -32.96 -13.50
N MET A 9 -18.58 -33.51 -13.65
CA MET A 9 -19.17 -33.76 -14.96
C MET A 9 -19.71 -32.49 -15.64
N ALA A 10 -20.23 -31.51 -14.87
CA ALA A 10 -20.68 -30.22 -15.41
C ALA A 10 -19.50 -29.37 -15.94
N ILE A 11 -18.38 -29.36 -15.23
CA ILE A 11 -17.16 -28.67 -15.65
C ILE A 11 -16.55 -29.33 -16.89
N SER A 12 -16.61 -30.65 -17.01
CA SER A 12 -16.15 -31.39 -18.18
C SER A 12 -17.03 -31.18 -19.43
N LEU A 13 -18.35 -30.96 -19.26
CA LEU A 13 -19.23 -30.68 -20.41
C LEU A 13 -19.03 -29.26 -20.96
N LEU A 14 -18.73 -28.28 -20.12
CA LEU A 14 -18.44 -26.92 -20.57
C LEU A 14 -17.11 -26.85 -21.35
N SER A 15 -16.13 -27.64 -20.97
CA SER A 15 -14.83 -27.76 -21.68
C SER A 15 -14.94 -28.49 -23.02
N LEU A 16 -15.92 -29.37 -23.19
CA LEU A 16 -16.14 -30.13 -24.42
C LEU A 16 -16.94 -29.34 -25.49
N LEU A 17 -17.73 -28.36 -25.10
CA LEU A 17 -18.46 -27.49 -26.05
C LEU A 17 -17.55 -26.44 -26.71
N LEU A 18 -16.41 -26.09 -26.11
CA LEU A 18 -15.41 -25.19 -26.69
C LEU A 18 -14.43 -25.89 -27.68
N LEU A 19 -14.44 -27.22 -27.74
CA LEU A 19 -13.56 -28.01 -28.61
C LEU A 19 -14.23 -28.51 -29.89
N ALA A 20 -15.52 -28.23 -30.12
CA ALA A 20 -16.29 -28.76 -31.26
C ALA A 20 -16.42 -27.84 -32.49
N CYS A 21 -15.82 -26.62 -32.48
CA CYS A 21 -15.87 -25.67 -33.59
C CYS A 21 -14.49 -25.37 -34.18
N GLY A 22 -13.78 -26.40 -34.65
CA GLY A 22 -12.45 -26.16 -35.24
C GLY A 22 -11.91 -27.31 -36.05
N LYS A 23 -12.56 -27.73 -37.13
CA LYS A 23 -11.92 -28.52 -38.21
C LYS A 23 -12.65 -28.34 -39.55
N SER A 24 -11.99 -27.68 -40.47
CA SER A 24 -11.81 -27.88 -41.91
C SER A 24 -11.62 -26.51 -42.58
N ALA A 25 -10.74 -26.23 -43.53
CA ALA A 25 -9.98 -26.98 -44.47
C ALA A 25 -8.83 -26.09 -44.98
N GLN A 26 -7.72 -26.70 -45.33
CA GLN A 26 -6.63 -26.09 -46.11
C GLN A 26 -7.09 -25.75 -47.52
N ALA A 27 -6.72 -24.55 -48.03
CA ALA A 27 -6.53 -24.28 -49.45
C ALA A 27 -5.51 -23.15 -49.61
N GLU A 28 -4.69 -23.30 -50.66
CA GLU A 28 -3.41 -22.66 -50.96
C GLU A 28 -3.44 -21.17 -51.26
N ARG A 29 -2.25 -20.54 -51.09
CA ARG A 29 -1.91 -19.15 -51.45
C ARG A 29 -1.96 -18.88 -52.94
N PRO A 30 -2.14 -17.59 -53.34
CA PRO A 30 -0.97 -16.93 -53.90
C PRO A 30 -0.67 -15.54 -53.34
N SER A 31 0.60 -15.20 -53.35
CA SER A 31 1.24 -13.95 -52.99
C SER A 31 0.91 -12.80 -53.93
N VAL A 32 0.59 -11.61 -53.37
CA VAL A 32 0.78 -10.32 -54.06
C VAL A 32 1.30 -9.29 -53.04
N THR A 33 2.36 -8.65 -53.44
CA THR A 33 3.14 -7.62 -52.76
C THR A 33 2.42 -6.27 -52.64
N ALA A 34 2.70 -5.59 -51.58
CA ALA A 34 2.43 -4.28 -51.00
C ALA A 34 2.07 -3.07 -51.92
N PRO A 35 1.51 -1.96 -51.40
CA PRO A 35 2.35 -1.02 -50.66
C PRO A 35 1.76 -0.49 -49.33
N VAL A 36 2.68 -0.11 -48.46
CA VAL A 36 2.57 0.56 -47.21
C VAL A 36 1.91 1.92 -47.34
N LEU A 37 0.88 2.17 -46.57
CA LEU A 37 0.52 3.49 -46.07
C LEU A 37 0.33 3.39 -44.54
N ALA A 38 1.33 3.90 -43.87
CA ALA A 38 1.31 4.10 -42.43
C ALA A 38 0.29 5.18 -42.11
N GLN A 39 -0.78 4.81 -41.44
CA GLN A 39 -1.48 5.69 -40.51
C GLN A 39 -1.31 5.09 -39.13
N ALA A 40 -0.42 5.72 -38.36
CA ALA A 40 -0.28 5.48 -36.96
C ALA A 40 -1.57 5.97 -36.26
N SER A 41 -2.46 5.05 -35.92
CA SER A 41 -3.35 5.25 -34.83
C SER A 41 -2.53 4.92 -33.57
N ALA A 42 -2.13 5.95 -32.84
CA ALA A 42 -1.66 5.78 -31.48
C ALA A 42 -2.85 5.26 -30.66
N ALA A 43 -2.99 3.93 -30.61
CA ALA A 43 -3.63 3.30 -29.48
C ALA A 43 -2.62 3.50 -28.34
N ALA A 44 -2.92 4.45 -27.46
CA ALA A 44 -2.27 4.54 -26.17
C ALA A 44 -2.50 3.17 -25.51
N SER A 45 -1.45 2.36 -25.43
CA SER A 45 -1.41 1.25 -24.51
C SER A 45 -1.44 1.89 -23.12
N HIS A 46 -2.63 1.99 -22.54
CA HIS A 46 -2.72 2.19 -21.10
C HIS A 46 -2.06 0.97 -20.47
N GLN A 47 -0.78 1.10 -20.16
CA GLN A 47 -0.12 0.21 -19.23
C GLN A 47 -0.95 0.32 -17.96
N THR A 48 -1.47 -0.81 -17.49
CA THR A 48 -1.92 -0.97 -16.12
C THR A 48 -0.76 -0.52 -15.25
N ALA A 49 -0.82 0.72 -14.78
CA ALA A 49 0.08 1.18 -13.74
C ALA A 49 -0.13 0.17 -12.61
N GLY A 50 0.90 -0.62 -12.30
CA GLY A 50 0.81 -1.61 -11.25
C GLY A 50 0.38 -0.88 -9.99
N ILE A 51 -0.78 -1.25 -9.45
CA ILE A 51 -1.25 -0.70 -8.18
C ILE A 51 -0.16 -1.02 -7.18
N PRO A 52 0.38 -0.03 -6.46
CA PRO A 52 1.42 -0.29 -5.48
C PRO A 52 0.88 -1.23 -4.42
N GLN A 53 1.46 -2.41 -4.35
CA GLN A 53 1.14 -3.41 -3.34
C GLN A 53 1.87 -3.04 -2.04
N THR A 54 1.39 -2.04 -1.34
CA THR A 54 1.96 -1.68 -0.05
C THR A 54 1.18 -2.38 1.05
N GLY A 55 1.86 -3.16 1.87
CA GLY A 55 1.25 -3.91 2.98
C GLY A 55 0.55 -5.21 2.57
N TRP A 56 0.64 -5.65 1.32
CA TRP A 56 0.02 -6.87 0.81
C TRP A 56 0.92 -8.09 1.06
N THR A 57 0.32 -9.19 1.53
CA THR A 57 0.98 -10.49 1.55
C THR A 57 0.50 -11.31 0.35
N GLU A 58 1.41 -12.02 -0.32
CA GLU A 58 1.02 -12.92 -1.42
C GLU A 58 0.20 -14.10 -0.90
N ALA A 59 0.41 -14.50 0.34
CA ALA A 59 -0.31 -15.59 0.99
C ALA A 59 -0.62 -15.27 2.45
N VAL A 60 -1.79 -15.74 2.92
CA VAL A 60 -2.16 -15.62 4.34
C VAL A 60 -1.14 -16.37 5.19
N PRO A 61 -0.47 -15.72 6.15
CA PRO A 61 0.49 -16.38 7.02
C PRO A 61 -0.12 -17.57 7.77
N ALA A 62 0.63 -18.64 7.93
CA ALA A 62 0.14 -19.87 8.55
C ALA A 62 -0.38 -19.67 10.00
N ALA A 63 0.05 -18.63 10.68
CA ALA A 63 -0.44 -18.26 12.00
C ALA A 63 -1.94 -17.89 11.97
N TYR A 64 -2.38 -17.17 10.94
CA TYR A 64 -3.77 -16.74 10.78
C TYR A 64 -4.71 -17.86 10.33
N GLN A 65 -4.18 -18.94 9.74
CA GLN A 65 -4.98 -20.08 9.29
C GLN A 65 -5.26 -21.11 10.40
N ARG A 66 -4.58 -21.01 11.53
CA ARG A 66 -4.75 -21.90 12.67
C ARG A 66 -5.93 -21.48 13.53
N ALA A 67 -6.50 -22.44 14.26
CA ALA A 67 -7.53 -22.13 15.24
C ALA A 67 -6.98 -21.14 16.28
N SER A 68 -7.72 -20.06 16.51
CA SER A 68 -7.40 -19.04 17.51
C SER A 68 -7.73 -19.54 18.93
N ASP A 69 -7.02 -19.05 19.92
CA ASP A 69 -7.38 -19.20 21.35
C ASP A 69 -8.51 -18.24 21.79
N ARG A 70 -8.87 -17.29 20.94
CA ARG A 70 -10.00 -16.34 21.08
C ARG A 70 -10.97 -16.45 19.90
N PRO A 71 -11.64 -17.60 19.71
CA PRO A 71 -12.52 -17.79 18.58
C PRO A 71 -13.84 -17.03 18.75
N GLY A 72 -14.32 -16.39 17.68
CA GLY A 72 -15.69 -15.89 17.62
C GLY A 72 -16.70 -17.01 17.45
N THR A 73 -17.98 -16.67 17.60
CA THR A 73 -19.10 -17.60 17.54
C THR A 73 -19.97 -17.31 16.32
N VAL A 74 -20.34 -18.35 15.57
CA VAL A 74 -21.29 -18.24 14.44
C VAL A 74 -22.67 -18.69 14.89
N VAL A 75 -23.67 -17.83 14.69
CA VAL A 75 -25.07 -18.09 15.06
C VAL A 75 -26.00 -17.88 13.86
N PRO A 76 -27.06 -18.69 13.69
CA PRO A 76 -28.05 -18.44 12.67
C PRO A 76 -29.00 -17.31 13.09
N LEU A 77 -29.37 -16.45 12.13
CA LEU A 77 -30.41 -15.45 12.25
C LEU A 77 -31.47 -15.70 11.18
N THR A 78 -32.68 -16.03 11.59
CA THR A 78 -33.83 -16.16 10.68
C THR A 78 -34.56 -14.82 10.63
N TYR A 79 -34.91 -14.38 9.43
CA TYR A 79 -35.65 -13.14 9.19
C TYR A 79 -36.68 -13.32 8.10
N ASP A 80 -37.74 -12.53 8.15
CA ASP A 80 -38.80 -12.53 7.16
C ASP A 80 -38.55 -11.44 6.12
N THR A 81 -38.76 -11.77 4.85
CA THR A 81 -38.60 -10.87 3.70
C THR A 81 -39.68 -11.19 2.64
N LEU A 82 -39.66 -10.45 1.54
CA LEU A 82 -40.54 -10.70 0.40
C LEU A 82 -39.76 -11.40 -0.73
N ASP A 83 -40.46 -12.26 -1.47
CA ASP A 83 -39.97 -12.78 -2.75
C ASP A 83 -40.12 -11.71 -3.84
N TYR A 84 -39.14 -10.78 -3.91
CA TYR A 84 -39.12 -9.64 -4.83
C TYR A 84 -39.03 -10.04 -6.31
N VAL A 85 -38.72 -11.31 -6.60
CA VAL A 85 -38.55 -11.81 -7.97
C VAL A 85 -39.87 -12.34 -8.55
N ARG A 86 -40.77 -12.90 -7.69
CA ARG A 86 -41.99 -13.59 -8.16
C ARG A 86 -43.26 -12.79 -7.82
N ASP A 87 -43.80 -13.00 -6.65
CA ASP A 87 -45.17 -12.51 -6.30
C ASP A 87 -45.20 -11.63 -5.05
N ASN A 88 -44.04 -11.25 -4.53
CA ASN A 88 -43.87 -10.54 -3.24
C ASN A 88 -44.53 -11.31 -2.06
N ALA A 89 -44.58 -12.64 -2.13
CA ALA A 89 -45.00 -13.44 -1.00
C ALA A 89 -44.02 -13.31 0.16
N LEU A 90 -44.53 -13.36 1.38
CA LEU A 90 -43.68 -13.40 2.57
C LEU A 90 -42.95 -14.74 2.62
N ILE A 91 -41.63 -14.66 2.70
CA ILE A 91 -40.74 -15.83 2.84
C ILE A 91 -39.84 -15.63 4.05
N SER A 92 -39.27 -16.71 4.57
CA SER A 92 -38.35 -16.68 5.69
C SER A 92 -36.98 -17.16 5.21
N LYS A 93 -35.93 -16.35 5.44
CA LYS A 93 -34.55 -16.65 5.08
C LYS A 93 -33.70 -16.77 6.33
N THR A 94 -32.53 -17.40 6.20
CA THR A 94 -31.56 -17.52 7.28
C THR A 94 -30.20 -17.00 6.82
N ALA A 95 -29.63 -16.03 7.57
CA ALA A 95 -28.25 -15.62 7.48
C ALA A 95 -27.45 -16.21 8.65
N TYR A 96 -26.15 -16.34 8.51
CA TYR A 96 -25.25 -16.74 9.59
C TYR A 96 -24.41 -15.55 10.01
N VAL A 97 -24.39 -15.28 11.31
CA VAL A 97 -23.75 -14.12 11.91
C VAL A 97 -22.57 -14.57 12.76
N TYR A 98 -21.37 -14.13 12.40
CA TYR A 98 -20.18 -14.28 13.21
C TYR A 98 -20.12 -13.12 14.21
N LEU A 99 -20.03 -13.46 15.47
CA LEU A 99 -19.84 -12.54 16.60
C LEU A 99 -18.39 -12.69 17.10
N PRO A 100 -17.60 -11.62 17.18
CA PRO A 100 -16.20 -11.69 17.58
C PRO A 100 -16.06 -12.19 19.03
N TYR A 101 -14.86 -12.69 19.37
CA TYR A 101 -14.56 -13.09 20.75
C TYR A 101 -14.83 -11.93 21.71
N GLY A 102 -15.54 -12.21 22.80
CA GLY A 102 -15.90 -11.21 23.80
C GLY A 102 -17.13 -10.37 23.47
N TYR A 103 -17.84 -10.64 22.38
CA TYR A 103 -19.13 -10.00 22.11
C TYR A 103 -20.11 -10.25 23.29
N ASP A 104 -20.61 -9.18 23.89
CA ASP A 104 -21.64 -9.24 24.95
C ASP A 104 -22.89 -8.48 24.49
N GLY A 105 -23.97 -9.20 24.24
CA GLY A 105 -25.26 -8.62 23.88
C GLY A 105 -25.93 -7.80 24.97
N ASN A 106 -25.39 -7.73 26.19
CA ASN A 106 -25.87 -6.86 27.26
C ASN A 106 -25.07 -5.55 27.39
N ASP A 107 -23.93 -5.45 26.71
CA ASP A 107 -23.11 -4.24 26.68
C ASP A 107 -23.57 -3.31 25.57
N ALA A 108 -24.50 -2.42 25.88
CA ALA A 108 -25.06 -1.47 24.92
C ALA A 108 -24.11 -0.31 24.56
N GLU A 109 -22.97 -0.17 25.21
CA GLU A 109 -21.99 0.91 24.95
C GLU A 109 -20.99 0.50 23.87
N THR A 110 -20.62 -0.78 23.79
CA THR A 110 -19.70 -1.29 22.76
C THR A 110 -20.41 -1.43 21.43
N ARG A 111 -19.83 -0.84 20.38
CA ARG A 111 -20.33 -0.89 18.99
C ARG A 111 -19.35 -1.61 18.07
N TYR A 112 -19.90 -2.28 17.08
CA TYR A 112 -19.13 -3.11 16.15
C TYR A 112 -19.36 -2.67 14.72
N ASN A 113 -18.29 -2.61 13.94
CA ASN A 113 -18.38 -2.54 12.48
C ASN A 113 -19.02 -3.82 11.96
N ILE A 114 -19.56 -3.77 10.74
CA ILE A 114 -20.25 -4.94 10.16
C ILE A 114 -19.85 -5.15 8.70
N LEU A 115 -19.59 -6.42 8.35
CA LEU A 115 -19.30 -6.88 7.00
C LEU A 115 -20.37 -7.89 6.56
N TYR A 116 -21.05 -7.63 5.46
CA TYR A 116 -21.91 -8.58 4.79
C TYR A 116 -21.15 -9.31 3.68
N LEU A 117 -21.26 -10.63 3.62
CA LEU A 117 -20.60 -11.47 2.62
C LEU A 117 -21.61 -12.29 1.83
N MET A 118 -21.48 -12.24 0.50
CA MET A 118 -22.36 -12.95 -0.43
C MET A 118 -21.62 -14.07 -1.17
N HIS A 119 -22.21 -15.26 -1.18
CA HIS A 119 -21.69 -16.46 -1.86
C HIS A 119 -21.77 -16.38 -3.40
N GLY A 120 -21.10 -17.32 -4.08
CA GLY A 120 -21.18 -17.52 -5.52
C GLY A 120 -22.37 -18.38 -5.95
N TRP A 121 -22.46 -18.68 -7.27
CA TRP A 121 -23.45 -19.60 -7.80
C TRP A 121 -23.33 -21.00 -7.19
N GLY A 122 -24.42 -21.54 -6.75
CA GLY A 122 -24.48 -22.85 -6.09
C GLY A 122 -23.97 -22.86 -4.64
N GLY A 123 -23.58 -21.67 -4.10
CA GLY A 123 -23.25 -21.48 -2.70
C GLY A 123 -24.49 -21.34 -1.80
N HIS A 124 -24.28 -21.01 -0.54
CA HIS A 124 -25.36 -20.84 0.45
C HIS A 124 -24.93 -19.90 1.59
N ALA A 125 -25.91 -19.44 2.35
CA ALA A 125 -25.65 -18.68 3.57
C ALA A 125 -24.75 -19.49 4.54
N GLY A 126 -23.77 -18.82 5.15
CA GLY A 126 -22.82 -19.46 6.08
C GLY A 126 -21.61 -20.13 5.43
N GLU A 127 -21.54 -20.22 4.09
CA GLU A 127 -20.47 -20.90 3.36
C GLU A 127 -19.06 -20.39 3.75
N TYR A 128 -18.90 -19.10 3.97
CA TYR A 128 -17.63 -18.50 4.41
C TYR A 128 -17.12 -19.05 5.75
N PHE A 129 -18.02 -19.42 6.65
CA PHE A 129 -17.66 -19.95 7.97
C PHE A 129 -17.43 -21.45 7.98
N GLU A 130 -17.93 -22.15 6.97
CA GLU A 130 -17.69 -23.58 6.77
C GLU A 130 -16.28 -23.87 6.24
N PHE A 131 -15.65 -22.89 5.57
CA PHE A 131 -14.25 -22.97 5.19
C PHE A 131 -13.37 -22.53 6.38
N ALA A 132 -12.94 -23.49 7.17
CA ALA A 132 -12.22 -23.26 8.42
C ALA A 132 -11.03 -22.25 8.32
N PRO A 133 -10.21 -22.23 7.25
CA PRO A 133 -9.15 -21.23 7.13
C PRO A 133 -9.62 -19.78 7.12
N ILE A 134 -10.77 -19.48 6.50
CA ILE A 134 -11.36 -18.12 6.49
C ILE A 134 -11.85 -17.76 7.89
N LYS A 135 -12.59 -18.65 8.55
CA LYS A 135 -13.05 -18.38 9.93
C LYS A 135 -11.90 -18.17 10.90
N ASN A 136 -10.88 -19.03 10.83
CA ASN A 136 -9.69 -18.89 11.68
C ASN A 136 -8.96 -17.57 11.40
N MET A 137 -8.90 -17.14 10.16
CA MET A 137 -8.31 -15.86 9.77
C MET A 137 -9.07 -14.68 10.38
N PHE A 138 -10.40 -14.67 10.35
CA PHE A 138 -11.20 -13.63 11.03
C PHE A 138 -10.91 -13.61 12.53
N ASP A 139 -10.90 -14.79 13.17
CA ASP A 139 -10.58 -14.92 14.59
C ASP A 139 -9.23 -14.29 14.94
N ASN A 140 -8.19 -14.57 14.11
CA ASN A 140 -6.83 -14.11 14.37
C ASN A 140 -6.62 -12.63 13.99
N LEU A 141 -7.20 -12.13 12.90
CA LEU A 141 -7.14 -10.72 12.54
C LEU A 141 -7.72 -9.83 13.67
N ILE A 142 -8.85 -10.24 14.23
CA ILE A 142 -9.48 -9.52 15.35
C ILE A 142 -8.69 -9.70 16.66
N ALA A 143 -8.25 -10.92 16.96
CA ALA A 143 -7.51 -11.21 18.18
C ALA A 143 -6.14 -10.51 18.26
N ASN A 144 -5.50 -10.29 17.11
CA ASN A 144 -4.22 -9.58 16.98
C ASN A 144 -4.38 -8.05 16.91
N GLY A 145 -5.60 -7.54 16.71
CA GLY A 145 -5.86 -6.11 16.52
C GLY A 145 -5.53 -5.59 15.11
N ASP A 146 -5.33 -6.48 14.12
CA ASP A 146 -5.10 -6.10 12.72
C ASP A 146 -6.38 -5.53 12.09
N VAL A 147 -7.54 -5.91 12.63
CA VAL A 147 -8.89 -5.42 12.27
C VAL A 147 -9.64 -5.12 13.57
N PRO A 148 -10.37 -3.99 13.66
CA PRO A 148 -11.22 -3.73 14.82
C PRO A 148 -12.26 -4.85 15.00
N PRO A 149 -12.79 -5.07 16.22
CA PRO A 149 -13.83 -6.07 16.43
C PRO A 149 -14.98 -5.91 15.44
N LEU A 150 -15.30 -6.98 14.70
CA LEU A 150 -16.11 -6.96 13.50
C LEU A 150 -17.20 -8.03 13.59
N ILE A 151 -18.47 -7.66 13.36
CA ILE A 151 -19.56 -8.59 13.10
C ILE A 151 -19.52 -8.94 11.61
N ILE A 152 -19.61 -10.24 11.27
CA ILE A 152 -19.60 -10.67 9.86
C ILE A 152 -20.86 -11.49 9.58
N VAL A 153 -21.58 -11.13 8.52
CA VAL A 153 -22.84 -11.77 8.12
C VAL A 153 -22.64 -12.48 6.80
N SER A 154 -22.82 -13.79 6.77
CA SER A 154 -22.88 -14.56 5.53
C SER A 154 -24.33 -14.82 5.16
N ALA A 155 -24.80 -14.15 4.09
CA ALA A 155 -26.19 -14.18 3.62
C ALA A 155 -26.32 -14.97 2.31
N SER A 156 -27.53 -15.04 1.78
CA SER A 156 -27.83 -15.65 0.49
C SER A 156 -28.79 -14.79 -0.31
N PHE A 157 -28.51 -14.61 -1.61
CA PHE A 157 -29.47 -14.00 -2.52
C PHE A 157 -30.62 -14.96 -2.93
N TYR A 158 -30.49 -16.27 -2.72
CA TYR A 158 -31.55 -17.22 -3.04
C TYR A 158 -32.76 -17.02 -2.13
N ASN A 159 -33.95 -17.03 -2.74
CA ASN A 159 -35.21 -16.89 -2.02
C ASN A 159 -35.67 -18.21 -1.37
N GLU A 160 -35.23 -19.36 -1.84
CA GLU A 160 -35.51 -20.67 -1.27
C GLU A 160 -34.22 -21.47 -1.10
N ASN A 161 -34.27 -22.56 -0.34
CA ASN A 161 -33.16 -23.52 -0.23
C ASN A 161 -32.90 -24.29 -1.54
N SER A 162 -33.49 -23.89 -2.64
CA SER A 162 -33.38 -24.54 -3.94
C SER A 162 -32.13 -24.05 -4.66
N GLU A 163 -31.33 -25.00 -5.10
CA GLU A 163 -30.32 -24.76 -6.14
C GLU A 163 -31.08 -24.29 -7.39
N THR A 164 -31.22 -22.99 -7.57
CA THR A 164 -31.84 -22.44 -8.76
C THR A 164 -30.86 -22.62 -9.93
N ASP A 165 -31.40 -22.77 -11.13
CA ASP A 165 -30.61 -22.73 -12.32
C ASP A 165 -29.92 -21.35 -12.45
N PHE A 166 -28.88 -21.26 -13.24
CA PHE A 166 -28.11 -20.03 -13.40
C PHE A 166 -28.97 -18.83 -13.85
N SER A 167 -29.97 -19.06 -14.68
CA SER A 167 -30.84 -17.99 -15.19
C SER A 167 -31.75 -17.42 -14.12
N SER A 168 -32.29 -18.27 -13.24
CA SER A 168 -33.13 -17.85 -12.10
C SER A 168 -32.29 -17.09 -11.07
N SER A 169 -31.03 -17.47 -10.87
CA SER A 169 -30.10 -16.76 -9.98
C SER A 169 -29.91 -15.32 -10.40
N ILE A 170 -29.94 -15.00 -11.70
CA ILE A 170 -29.77 -13.63 -12.21
C ILE A 170 -30.87 -12.70 -11.69
N GLU A 171 -32.09 -13.14 -11.66
CA GLU A 171 -33.20 -12.35 -11.14
C GLU A 171 -33.06 -12.16 -9.61
N GLU A 172 -32.67 -13.21 -8.89
CA GLU A 172 -32.54 -13.20 -7.44
C GLU A 172 -31.41 -12.26 -6.96
N PHE A 173 -30.18 -12.36 -7.50
CA PHE A 173 -29.13 -11.47 -7.08
C PHE A 173 -29.35 -10.01 -7.52
N ARG A 174 -30.08 -9.76 -8.62
CA ARG A 174 -30.44 -8.40 -9.03
C ARG A 174 -31.46 -7.73 -8.12
N ALA A 175 -32.34 -8.52 -7.51
CA ALA A 175 -33.35 -8.03 -6.57
C ALA A 175 -32.84 -8.00 -5.12
N PHE A 176 -31.61 -8.48 -4.85
CA PHE A 176 -31.12 -8.67 -3.49
C PHE A 176 -31.00 -7.37 -2.70
N HIS A 177 -30.68 -6.24 -3.33
CA HIS A 177 -30.66 -4.94 -2.67
C HIS A 177 -31.99 -4.62 -1.96
N LEU A 178 -33.13 -5.04 -2.51
CA LEU A 178 -34.43 -4.87 -1.87
C LEU A 178 -34.58 -5.74 -0.60
N ASP A 179 -34.07 -6.96 -0.62
CA ASP A 179 -34.00 -7.83 0.57
C ASP A 179 -33.02 -7.25 1.60
N PHE A 180 -31.89 -6.78 1.14
CA PHE A 180 -30.85 -6.17 2.00
C PHE A 180 -31.37 -4.94 2.74
N GLU A 181 -31.89 -3.95 2.02
CA GLU A 181 -32.38 -2.71 2.59
C GLU A 181 -33.60 -2.91 3.53
N ASN A 182 -34.57 -3.72 3.09
CA ASN A 182 -35.87 -3.79 3.74
C ASN A 182 -36.01 -4.91 4.79
N ALA A 183 -35.10 -5.88 4.80
CA ALA A 183 -35.23 -7.04 5.68
C ALA A 183 -33.93 -7.47 6.35
N LEU A 184 -32.90 -7.86 5.60
CA LEU A 184 -31.66 -8.43 6.17
C LEU A 184 -30.93 -7.43 7.08
N MET A 185 -30.58 -6.25 6.57
CA MET A 185 -29.84 -5.23 7.33
C MET A 185 -30.62 -4.77 8.56
N PRO A 186 -31.93 -4.40 8.48
CA PRO A 186 -32.72 -4.08 9.66
C PRO A 186 -32.82 -5.22 10.69
N ALA A 187 -32.94 -6.48 10.24
CA ALA A 187 -33.02 -7.62 11.13
C ALA A 187 -31.71 -7.87 11.89
N VAL A 188 -30.58 -7.79 11.20
CA VAL A 188 -29.26 -7.99 11.80
C VAL A 188 -28.93 -6.84 12.74
N GLU A 189 -29.01 -5.59 12.28
CA GLU A 189 -28.55 -4.43 13.02
C GLU A 189 -29.56 -3.98 14.09
N GLY A 190 -30.80 -4.44 14.00
CA GLY A 190 -31.77 -4.36 15.10
C GLY A 190 -31.56 -5.43 16.17
N THR A 191 -30.77 -6.47 15.90
CA THR A 191 -30.52 -7.58 16.83
C THR A 191 -29.16 -7.45 17.55
N TYR A 192 -28.13 -6.99 16.84
CA TYR A 192 -26.76 -6.92 17.33
C TYR A 192 -26.27 -5.48 17.47
N HIS A 193 -25.31 -5.25 18.36
CA HIS A 193 -24.78 -3.92 18.68
C HIS A 193 -23.81 -3.43 17.60
N THR A 194 -24.34 -2.97 16.47
CA THR A 194 -23.59 -2.28 15.44
C THR A 194 -23.53 -0.76 15.72
N TYR A 195 -22.91 -0.01 14.86
CA TYR A 195 -22.93 1.46 14.93
C TYR A 195 -24.30 2.06 14.60
N ALA A 196 -25.22 1.31 13.98
CA ALA A 196 -26.62 1.72 13.88
C ALA A 196 -27.27 1.72 15.27
N LEU A 197 -27.83 2.85 15.66
CA LEU A 197 -28.46 2.99 16.98
C LEU A 197 -29.81 2.27 17.05
N SER A 198 -30.48 2.09 15.91
CA SER A 198 -31.70 1.30 15.74
C SER A 198 -31.80 0.80 14.31
N ALA A 199 -32.80 -0.03 14.01
CA ALA A 199 -33.13 -0.49 12.66
C ALA A 199 -33.95 0.53 11.84
N SER A 200 -33.99 1.81 12.23
CA SER A 200 -34.63 2.85 11.44
C SER A 200 -33.77 3.20 10.22
N ASP A 201 -34.42 3.61 9.12
CA ASP A 201 -33.71 4.05 7.91
C ASP A 201 -32.71 5.17 8.21
N GLU A 202 -33.05 6.11 9.07
CA GLU A 202 -32.19 7.22 9.50
C GLU A 202 -30.90 6.72 10.19
N ASP A 203 -31.02 5.82 11.18
CA ASP A 203 -29.88 5.27 11.91
C ASP A 203 -29.02 4.35 11.04
N LEU A 204 -29.64 3.57 10.14
CA LEU A 204 -28.94 2.71 9.19
C LEU A 204 -28.12 3.52 8.18
N ARG A 205 -28.62 4.68 7.70
CA ARG A 205 -27.86 5.59 6.85
C ARG A 205 -26.78 6.32 7.64
N ALA A 206 -27.05 6.74 8.86
CA ALA A 206 -26.08 7.44 9.71
C ALA A 206 -24.86 6.56 10.05
N SER A 207 -25.04 5.23 10.12
CA SER A 207 -23.97 4.26 10.38
C SER A 207 -23.26 3.73 9.13
N ARG A 208 -23.46 4.33 7.97
CA ARG A 208 -22.90 3.96 6.66
C ARG A 208 -21.41 3.62 6.69
N ASP A 209 -20.62 4.47 7.35
CA ASP A 209 -19.16 4.37 7.37
C ASP A 209 -18.63 3.15 8.15
N HIS A 210 -19.49 2.52 8.90
CA HIS A 210 -19.23 1.31 9.67
C HIS A 210 -19.75 0.03 9.01
N ARG A 211 -20.17 0.10 7.73
CA ARG A 211 -20.75 -1.03 7.00
C ARG A 211 -19.98 -1.33 5.74
N ALA A 212 -19.67 -2.63 5.55
CA ALA A 212 -19.04 -3.17 4.37
C ALA A 212 -19.88 -4.26 3.72
N PHE A 213 -19.76 -4.41 2.41
CA PHE A 213 -20.33 -5.50 1.65
C PHE A 213 -19.30 -6.12 0.70
N GLY A 214 -19.21 -7.44 0.67
CA GLY A 214 -18.32 -8.16 -0.21
C GLY A 214 -18.91 -9.46 -0.72
N GLY A 215 -18.34 -10.03 -1.77
CA GLY A 215 -18.81 -11.30 -2.28
C GLY A 215 -17.94 -11.88 -3.37
N PHE A 216 -18.04 -13.19 -3.54
CA PHE A 216 -17.23 -13.97 -4.46
C PHE A 216 -18.06 -14.46 -5.66
N SER A 217 -17.50 -14.40 -6.87
CA SER A 217 -18.15 -14.91 -8.10
C SER A 217 -19.48 -14.19 -8.38
N LEU A 218 -20.64 -14.86 -8.37
CA LEU A 218 -21.93 -14.16 -8.42
C LEU A 218 -22.15 -13.23 -7.23
N GLY A 219 -21.56 -13.53 -6.06
CA GLY A 219 -21.54 -12.59 -4.94
C GLY A 219 -20.75 -11.31 -5.24
N SER A 220 -19.70 -11.39 -6.08
CA SER A 220 -19.01 -10.19 -6.59
C SER A 220 -19.93 -9.37 -7.50
N VAL A 221 -20.72 -10.03 -8.35
CA VAL A 221 -21.73 -9.34 -9.17
C VAL A 221 -22.77 -8.67 -8.28
N THR A 222 -23.25 -9.37 -7.23
CA THR A 222 -24.14 -8.79 -6.22
C THR A 222 -23.49 -7.58 -5.56
N THR A 223 -22.21 -7.68 -5.13
CA THR A 223 -21.49 -6.56 -4.53
C THR A 223 -21.45 -5.33 -5.45
N TRP A 224 -21.21 -5.52 -6.74
CA TRP A 224 -21.28 -4.42 -7.72
C TRP A 224 -22.68 -3.83 -7.87
N LEU A 225 -23.73 -4.63 -7.69
CA LEU A 225 -25.11 -4.13 -7.69
C LEU A 225 -25.40 -3.33 -6.43
N GLU A 226 -24.88 -3.75 -5.27
CA GLU A 226 -24.96 -2.96 -4.04
C GLU A 226 -24.20 -1.62 -4.18
N VAL A 227 -23.06 -1.57 -4.92
CA VAL A 227 -22.43 -0.29 -5.30
C VAL A 227 -23.40 0.59 -6.10
N CYS A 228 -24.22 0.00 -6.95
CA CYS A 228 -25.17 0.76 -7.77
C CYS A 228 -26.44 1.21 -7.00
N HIS A 229 -26.78 0.56 -5.87
CA HIS A 229 -28.03 0.79 -5.15
C HIS A 229 -27.85 1.33 -3.73
N ASP A 230 -26.84 0.86 -2.98
CA ASP A 230 -26.78 0.95 -1.52
C ASP A 230 -25.64 1.82 -0.98
N THR A 231 -25.08 2.72 -1.79
CA THR A 231 -24.01 3.64 -1.35
C THR A 231 -24.42 4.60 -0.25
N ASP A 232 -25.72 4.77 0.00
CA ASP A 232 -26.25 5.52 1.15
C ASP A 232 -26.17 4.74 2.47
N TYR A 233 -26.06 3.40 2.39
CA TYR A 233 -25.95 2.52 3.54
C TYR A 233 -24.57 1.93 3.71
N ILE A 234 -23.77 1.81 2.63
CA ILE A 234 -22.52 1.08 2.60
C ILE A 234 -21.41 2.02 2.09
N ARG A 235 -20.28 2.05 2.80
CA ARG A 235 -19.08 2.76 2.40
C ARG A 235 -18.04 1.87 1.73
N TRP A 236 -17.86 0.63 2.21
CA TRP A 236 -16.76 -0.26 1.89
C TRP A 236 -17.23 -1.45 1.08
N PHE A 237 -16.67 -1.64 -0.12
CA PHE A 237 -17.08 -2.72 -1.02
C PHE A 237 -15.91 -3.62 -1.39
N LEU A 238 -16.14 -4.94 -1.42
CA LEU A 238 -15.16 -5.97 -1.73
C LEU A 238 -15.70 -6.93 -2.81
N PRO A 239 -15.78 -6.53 -4.08
CA PRO A 239 -16.08 -7.46 -5.16
C PRO A 239 -14.90 -8.37 -5.47
N MET A 240 -15.07 -9.69 -5.34
CA MET A 240 -14.05 -10.72 -5.53
C MET A 240 -14.39 -11.63 -6.73
N SER A 241 -13.58 -11.59 -7.78
CA SER A 241 -13.71 -12.46 -8.98
C SER A 241 -15.04 -12.29 -9.75
N GLY A 242 -15.33 -11.05 -10.16
CA GLY A 242 -16.51 -10.72 -10.96
C GLY A 242 -16.53 -9.26 -11.41
N SER A 243 -17.55 -8.85 -12.17
CA SER A 243 -17.74 -7.49 -12.67
C SER A 243 -19.16 -7.01 -12.42
N CYS A 244 -19.42 -5.72 -12.61
CA CYS A 244 -20.77 -5.17 -12.57
C CYS A 244 -21.64 -5.67 -13.73
N TRP A 245 -22.85 -6.15 -13.41
CA TRP A 245 -23.85 -6.53 -14.40
C TRP A 245 -25.14 -5.70 -14.29
N TYR A 246 -25.03 -4.46 -13.84
CA TYR A 246 -26.16 -3.53 -13.82
C TYR A 246 -26.69 -3.32 -15.25
N TYR A 247 -25.79 -3.05 -16.20
CA TYR A 247 -26.05 -3.18 -17.64
C TYR A 247 -25.35 -4.43 -18.16
N GLY A 248 -26.11 -5.32 -18.82
CA GLY A 248 -25.56 -6.52 -19.41
C GLY A 248 -25.76 -7.77 -18.57
N THR A 249 -25.02 -8.82 -18.88
CA THR A 249 -25.08 -10.15 -18.24
C THR A 249 -23.83 -10.95 -18.57
N TYR A 250 -23.77 -12.22 -18.18
CA TYR A 250 -22.66 -13.10 -18.53
C TYR A 250 -22.41 -13.13 -20.06
N GLY A 251 -21.21 -12.77 -20.48
CA GLY A 251 -20.80 -12.69 -21.88
C GLY A 251 -21.09 -11.36 -22.59
N ASP A 252 -21.94 -10.49 -22.00
CA ASP A 252 -22.17 -9.09 -22.45
C ASP A 252 -22.00 -8.16 -21.25
N PHE A 253 -20.76 -7.91 -20.85
CA PHE A 253 -20.43 -7.27 -19.57
C PHE A 253 -20.61 -5.76 -19.58
N ARG A 254 -20.62 -5.12 -20.76
CA ARG A 254 -20.85 -3.67 -20.91
C ARG A 254 -20.07 -2.80 -19.94
N PHE A 255 -18.77 -3.05 -19.79
CA PHE A 255 -17.91 -2.40 -18.81
C PHE A 255 -18.05 -0.88 -18.85
N GLN A 256 -17.90 -0.25 -20.02
CA GLN A 256 -18.02 1.18 -20.17
C GLN A 256 -19.36 1.70 -19.63
N ASN A 257 -20.50 1.09 -20.00
CA ASN A 257 -21.81 1.56 -19.54
C ASN A 257 -21.96 1.45 -18.02
N ASN A 258 -21.42 0.37 -17.41
CA ASN A 258 -21.46 0.17 -15.97
C ASN A 258 -20.58 1.20 -15.26
N VAL A 259 -19.38 1.46 -15.77
CA VAL A 259 -18.44 2.44 -15.17
C VAL A 259 -18.98 3.86 -15.35
N ASP A 260 -19.51 4.24 -16.52
CA ASP A 260 -20.15 5.54 -16.74
C ASP A 260 -21.29 5.78 -15.73
N PHE A 261 -22.08 4.75 -15.43
CA PHE A 261 -23.15 4.83 -14.43
C PHE A 261 -22.62 5.03 -13.01
N ILE A 262 -21.60 4.23 -12.63
CA ILE A 262 -21.00 4.31 -11.29
C ILE A 262 -20.27 5.65 -11.12
N GLU A 263 -19.54 6.14 -12.14
CA GLU A 263 -18.90 7.45 -12.14
C GLU A 263 -19.93 8.57 -11.92
N GLN A 264 -21.04 8.52 -12.65
CA GLN A 264 -22.12 9.48 -12.47
C GLN A 264 -22.72 9.40 -11.06
N LEU A 265 -22.97 8.18 -10.54
CA LEU A 265 -23.47 7.98 -9.18
C LEU A 265 -22.52 8.57 -8.12
N VAL A 266 -21.21 8.34 -8.28
CA VAL A 266 -20.19 8.87 -7.38
C VAL A 266 -20.16 10.40 -7.41
N THR A 267 -20.25 10.99 -8.60
CA THR A 267 -20.20 12.44 -8.78
C THR A 267 -21.48 13.12 -8.28
N ASP A 268 -22.66 12.59 -8.63
CA ASP A 268 -23.94 13.20 -8.30
C ASP A 268 -24.26 13.18 -6.79
N ASN A 269 -23.62 12.26 -6.04
CA ASN A 269 -23.86 12.08 -4.60
C ASN A 269 -22.62 12.40 -3.74
N ASP A 270 -21.60 13.03 -4.29
CA ASP A 270 -20.35 13.39 -3.60
C ASP A 270 -19.70 12.18 -2.86
N LEU A 271 -19.82 10.97 -3.44
CA LEU A 271 -19.43 9.74 -2.76
C LEU A 271 -17.91 9.64 -2.56
N ALA A 272 -17.10 10.26 -3.41
CA ALA A 272 -15.66 10.36 -3.22
C ALA A 272 -15.35 11.17 -1.94
N GLU A 273 -15.95 12.34 -1.76
CA GLU A 273 -15.80 13.15 -0.53
C GLU A 273 -16.40 12.46 0.70
N ARG A 274 -17.43 11.63 0.50
CA ARG A 274 -18.05 10.78 1.53
C ARG A 274 -17.28 9.50 1.77
N GLY A 275 -16.08 9.33 1.19
CA GLY A 275 -15.14 8.25 1.46
C GLY A 275 -15.56 6.88 0.92
N LEU A 276 -16.31 6.78 -0.21
CA LEU A 276 -16.55 5.50 -0.88
C LEU A 276 -15.24 4.79 -1.17
N PHE A 277 -15.14 3.50 -0.83
CA PHE A 277 -13.96 2.70 -1.12
C PHE A 277 -14.34 1.33 -1.69
N ILE A 278 -13.75 0.97 -2.82
CA ILE A 278 -13.97 -0.30 -3.50
C ILE A 278 -12.65 -1.04 -3.64
N TYR A 279 -12.55 -2.23 -3.01
CA TYR A 279 -11.44 -3.15 -3.15
C TYR A 279 -11.82 -4.29 -4.07
N HIS A 280 -11.37 -4.25 -5.31
CA HIS A 280 -11.70 -5.23 -6.35
C HIS A 280 -10.57 -6.25 -6.50
N ALA A 281 -10.83 -7.54 -6.37
CA ALA A 281 -9.82 -8.58 -6.39
C ALA A 281 -10.12 -9.72 -7.36
N VAL A 282 -9.05 -10.28 -7.97
CA VAL A 282 -9.14 -11.48 -8.82
C VAL A 282 -7.80 -12.21 -8.91
N GLY A 283 -7.80 -13.52 -9.18
CA GLY A 283 -6.58 -14.30 -9.40
C GLY A 283 -6.13 -14.34 -10.86
N THR A 284 -4.80 -14.43 -11.11
CA THR A 284 -4.27 -14.54 -12.48
C THR A 284 -4.62 -15.87 -13.17
N ASN A 285 -4.95 -16.93 -12.40
CA ASN A 285 -5.42 -18.22 -12.89
C ASN A 285 -6.94 -18.40 -12.75
N ASP A 286 -7.65 -17.35 -12.34
CA ASP A 286 -9.10 -17.38 -12.22
C ASP A 286 -9.76 -17.50 -13.60
N ALA A 287 -10.75 -18.41 -13.71
CA ALA A 287 -11.46 -18.69 -14.97
C ALA A 287 -12.30 -17.49 -15.46
N VAL A 288 -12.73 -16.62 -14.55
CA VAL A 288 -13.54 -15.43 -14.84
C VAL A 288 -12.76 -14.12 -14.78
N LYS A 289 -11.44 -14.16 -14.66
CA LYS A 289 -10.57 -12.97 -14.51
C LYS A 289 -10.81 -11.89 -15.55
N SER A 290 -11.15 -12.26 -16.79
CA SER A 290 -11.41 -11.28 -17.86
C SER A 290 -12.55 -10.32 -17.53
N GLN A 291 -13.50 -10.72 -16.69
CA GLN A 291 -14.58 -9.84 -16.22
C GLN A 291 -14.03 -8.79 -15.27
N SER A 292 -13.28 -9.21 -14.24
CA SER A 292 -12.67 -8.30 -13.26
C SER A 292 -11.66 -7.37 -13.91
N ILE A 293 -10.77 -7.90 -14.77
CA ILE A 293 -9.77 -7.10 -15.50
C ILE A 293 -10.45 -6.04 -16.38
N GLY A 294 -11.43 -6.44 -17.20
CA GLY A 294 -12.12 -5.48 -18.09
C GLY A 294 -12.89 -4.41 -17.33
N MET A 295 -13.45 -4.73 -16.15
CA MET A 295 -14.08 -3.75 -15.26
C MET A 295 -13.02 -2.81 -14.66
N ALA A 296 -11.91 -3.35 -14.18
CA ALA A 296 -10.84 -2.58 -13.57
C ALA A 296 -10.14 -1.65 -14.58
N GLU A 297 -9.84 -2.15 -15.79
CA GLU A 297 -9.27 -1.34 -16.87
C GLU A 297 -10.15 -0.12 -17.19
N GLU A 298 -11.46 -0.31 -17.24
CA GLU A 298 -12.40 0.80 -17.48
C GLU A 298 -12.50 1.74 -16.28
N MET A 299 -12.57 1.23 -15.03
CA MET A 299 -12.59 2.05 -13.80
C MET A 299 -11.36 2.97 -13.72
N MET A 300 -10.17 2.42 -13.98
CA MET A 300 -8.91 3.17 -13.91
C MET A 300 -8.75 4.27 -14.99
N THR A 301 -9.67 4.36 -15.95
CA THR A 301 -9.70 5.48 -16.90
C THR A 301 -10.42 6.72 -16.38
N ARG A 302 -11.01 6.66 -15.21
CA ARG A 302 -11.83 7.73 -14.62
C ARG A 302 -11.14 8.35 -13.41
N ASP A 303 -10.99 9.67 -13.39
CA ASP A 303 -10.30 10.43 -12.32
C ASP A 303 -10.95 10.26 -10.94
N VAL A 304 -12.27 10.02 -10.88
CA VAL A 304 -12.99 9.82 -9.62
C VAL A 304 -12.63 8.52 -8.90
N PHE A 305 -12.00 7.56 -9.59
CA PHE A 305 -11.54 6.29 -9.01
C PHE A 305 -10.03 6.31 -8.78
N SER A 306 -9.56 7.31 -8.05
CA SER A 306 -8.18 7.35 -7.54
C SER A 306 -7.89 6.19 -6.58
N SER A 307 -6.65 6.00 -6.21
CA SER A 307 -6.23 4.97 -5.24
C SER A 307 -6.91 5.09 -3.86
N ASP A 308 -7.45 6.27 -3.55
CA ASP A 308 -8.18 6.52 -2.30
C ASP A 308 -9.62 5.97 -2.32
N HIS A 309 -10.15 5.68 -3.52
CA HIS A 309 -11.52 5.24 -3.72
C HIS A 309 -11.67 3.89 -4.39
N TYR A 310 -10.64 3.46 -5.16
CA TYR A 310 -10.66 2.22 -5.91
C TYR A 310 -9.28 1.56 -5.92
N VAL A 311 -9.23 0.32 -5.50
CA VAL A 311 -8.04 -0.54 -5.56
C VAL A 311 -8.37 -1.80 -6.33
N PHE A 312 -7.55 -2.14 -7.32
CA PHE A 312 -7.63 -3.42 -8.03
C PHE A 312 -6.45 -4.30 -7.67
N TYR A 313 -6.72 -5.45 -7.07
CA TYR A 313 -5.73 -6.44 -6.69
C TYR A 313 -5.82 -7.68 -7.57
N GLN A 314 -4.72 -8.02 -8.24
CA GLN A 314 -4.61 -9.24 -9.03
C GLN A 314 -3.61 -10.19 -8.38
N LYS A 315 -4.13 -11.25 -7.71
CA LYS A 315 -3.28 -12.25 -7.07
C LYS A 315 -2.61 -13.16 -8.09
N ASP A 316 -1.28 -13.20 -8.09
CA ASP A 316 -0.54 -14.15 -8.92
C ASP A 316 -0.79 -15.61 -8.48
N GLY A 317 -1.06 -16.48 -9.46
CA GLY A 317 -1.39 -17.88 -9.25
C GLY A 317 -2.77 -18.16 -8.64
N GLY A 318 -3.55 -17.13 -8.24
CA GLY A 318 -4.87 -17.32 -7.63
C GLY A 318 -5.89 -17.96 -8.58
N TYR A 319 -6.63 -18.95 -8.09
CA TYR A 319 -7.71 -19.64 -8.81
C TYR A 319 -9.09 -19.14 -8.38
N HIS A 320 -10.14 -19.62 -9.04
CA HIS A 320 -11.53 -19.34 -8.68
C HIS A 320 -11.98 -20.22 -7.51
N ASP A 321 -11.44 -19.97 -6.31
CA ASP A 321 -11.70 -20.79 -5.12
C ASP A 321 -11.54 -20.02 -3.80
N PHE A 322 -11.93 -20.65 -2.69
CA PHE A 322 -11.88 -20.05 -1.36
C PHE A 322 -10.46 -19.85 -0.80
N ASN A 323 -9.42 -20.45 -1.39
CA ASN A 323 -8.04 -20.12 -0.99
C ASN A 323 -7.67 -18.72 -1.50
N ALA A 324 -8.04 -18.39 -2.73
CA ALA A 324 -7.86 -17.04 -3.25
C ALA A 324 -8.74 -16.02 -2.49
N VAL A 325 -9.99 -16.36 -2.21
CA VAL A 325 -10.92 -15.52 -1.42
C VAL A 325 -10.36 -15.22 -0.03
N GLN A 326 -9.74 -16.20 0.63
CA GLN A 326 -9.09 -15.99 1.92
C GLN A 326 -8.03 -14.89 1.86
N GLU A 327 -7.21 -14.88 0.80
CA GLU A 327 -6.17 -13.87 0.63
C GLU A 327 -6.75 -12.49 0.28
N TYR A 328 -7.82 -12.42 -0.52
CA TYR A 328 -8.48 -11.15 -0.78
C TYR A 328 -9.04 -10.53 0.50
N LEU A 329 -9.70 -11.32 1.33
CA LEU A 329 -10.23 -10.87 2.63
C LEU A 329 -9.10 -10.46 3.58
N TYR A 330 -8.02 -11.23 3.65
CA TYR A 330 -6.87 -10.94 4.51
C TYR A 330 -6.24 -9.59 4.20
N ASN A 331 -6.10 -9.26 2.93
CA ASN A 331 -5.49 -8.02 2.49
C ASN A 331 -6.46 -6.82 2.50
N ALA A 332 -7.77 -7.05 2.25
CA ALA A 332 -8.76 -5.98 2.21
C ALA A 332 -9.19 -5.49 3.59
N LEU A 333 -9.45 -6.41 4.54
CA LEU A 333 -10.07 -6.05 5.82
C LEU A 333 -9.26 -5.07 6.67
N PRO A 334 -7.92 -5.12 6.72
CA PRO A 334 -7.13 -4.10 7.41
C PRO A 334 -7.24 -2.69 6.79
N LEU A 335 -7.79 -2.56 5.59
CA LEU A 335 -8.03 -1.27 4.92
C LEU A 335 -9.42 -0.71 5.23
N PHE A 336 -10.35 -1.53 5.73
CA PHE A 336 -11.72 -1.15 5.97
C PHE A 336 -11.93 -0.57 7.38
N PHE A 337 -12.95 0.26 7.52
CA PHE A 337 -13.35 0.89 8.79
C PHE A 337 -12.27 1.77 9.42
N ARG A 338 -11.30 2.20 8.64
CA ARG A 338 -10.34 3.19 9.13
C ARG A 338 -11.06 4.53 9.27
N GLU A 339 -10.95 5.11 10.44
CA GLU A 339 -11.32 6.52 10.62
C GLU A 339 -10.37 7.34 9.75
N GLU A 340 -10.91 8.15 8.86
CA GLU A 340 -10.10 9.18 8.23
C GLU A 340 -9.66 10.14 9.33
N SER A 341 -8.39 10.06 9.71
CA SER A 341 -7.81 10.98 10.69
C SER A 341 -7.61 12.36 10.06
N LYS A 342 -8.70 12.97 9.57
CA LYS A 342 -8.68 14.38 9.17
C LYS A 342 -8.40 15.24 10.41
N GLY A 343 -7.13 15.57 10.59
CA GLY A 343 -6.67 16.48 11.62
C GLY A 343 -6.03 15.86 12.85
N GLU A 344 -6.12 14.55 13.11
CA GLU A 344 -5.35 13.93 14.20
C GLU A 344 -3.91 13.66 13.78
N VAL A 345 -2.97 14.05 14.65
CA VAL A 345 -1.55 13.77 14.46
C VAL A 345 -1.28 12.28 14.69
N PHE A 346 -0.34 11.71 13.98
CA PHE A 346 0.18 10.39 14.32
C PHE A 346 0.79 10.39 15.72
N THR A 347 0.61 9.31 16.45
CA THR A 347 1.11 9.12 17.82
C THR A 347 2.04 7.91 17.89
N ALA A 348 2.60 7.64 19.05
CA ALA A 348 3.40 6.43 19.27
C ALA A 348 2.60 5.12 19.06
N GLU A 349 1.29 5.18 19.22
CA GLU A 349 0.34 4.09 19.05
C GLU A 349 -0.15 3.93 17.62
N THR A 350 0.18 4.86 16.71
CA THR A 350 -0.15 4.74 15.28
C THR A 350 0.65 3.60 14.65
N SER A 351 -0.03 2.71 13.91
CA SER A 351 0.63 1.58 13.27
C SER A 351 1.46 2.00 12.06
N ILE A 352 2.52 1.24 11.77
CA ILE A 352 3.35 1.45 10.56
C ILE A 352 2.49 1.33 9.28
N ASP A 353 1.54 0.41 9.27
CA ASP A 353 0.66 0.18 8.13
C ASP A 353 -0.31 1.34 7.91
N GLU A 354 -0.81 1.95 8.98
CA GLU A 354 -1.61 3.17 8.91
C GLU A 354 -0.82 4.32 8.27
N VAL A 355 0.42 4.54 8.69
CA VAL A 355 1.29 5.55 8.08
C VAL A 355 1.54 5.24 6.60
N ARG A 356 1.91 3.99 6.28
CA ARG A 356 2.20 3.57 4.89
C ARG A 356 1.01 3.77 3.95
N SER A 357 -0.19 3.57 4.45
CA SER A 357 -1.43 3.64 3.69
C SER A 357 -2.21 4.93 3.92
N TYR A 358 -1.58 5.95 4.53
CA TYR A 358 -2.24 7.24 4.72
C TYR A 358 -2.59 7.87 3.37
N PRO A 359 -3.86 8.26 3.13
CA PRO A 359 -4.33 8.65 1.79
C PRO A 359 -3.51 9.76 1.13
N ALA A 360 -3.14 10.80 1.89
CA ALA A 360 -2.35 11.91 1.34
C ALA A 360 -0.92 11.51 0.92
N PHE A 361 -0.45 10.31 1.30
CA PHE A 361 0.87 9.82 0.89
C PHE A 361 0.85 9.10 -0.46
N GLY A 362 -0.33 8.70 -0.94
CA GLY A 362 -0.45 7.97 -2.19
C GLY A 362 0.57 6.81 -2.27
N ASN A 363 1.22 6.69 -3.41
CA ASN A 363 2.14 5.58 -3.68
C ASN A 363 3.47 5.62 -2.92
N TRP A 364 3.89 6.76 -2.39
CA TRP A 364 5.19 6.89 -1.73
C TRP A 364 5.15 6.58 -0.23
N GLY A 365 3.97 6.48 0.40
CA GLY A 365 3.84 6.15 1.83
C GLY A 365 4.61 4.88 2.22
N ARG A 366 4.60 3.85 1.37
CA ARG A 366 5.37 2.62 1.56
C ARG A 366 6.89 2.83 1.66
N LEU A 367 7.43 3.90 1.08
CA LEU A 367 8.86 4.21 1.06
C LEU A 367 9.33 4.95 2.32
N ILE A 368 8.43 5.33 3.22
CA ILE A 368 8.79 5.88 4.54
C ILE A 368 9.54 4.83 5.37
N PHE A 369 9.19 3.56 5.20
CA PHE A 369 9.84 2.43 5.87
C PHE A 369 10.41 1.46 4.81
N PRO A 370 11.46 1.83 4.06
CA PRO A 370 11.93 1.10 2.89
C PRO A 370 12.86 -0.07 3.28
N VAL A 371 12.39 -0.93 4.16
CA VAL A 371 13.13 -2.11 4.67
C VAL A 371 12.20 -3.29 4.65
N ASP A 372 12.74 -4.45 4.29
CA ASP A 372 11.99 -5.71 4.40
C ASP A 372 11.63 -6.00 5.86
N GLU A 373 10.46 -6.59 6.11
CA GLU A 373 9.93 -6.89 7.44
C GLU A 373 10.90 -7.63 8.37
N GLY A 374 11.85 -8.38 7.81
CA GLY A 374 12.87 -9.09 8.59
C GLY A 374 13.92 -8.20 9.30
N TYR A 375 13.99 -6.91 8.96
CA TYR A 375 14.96 -5.96 9.54
C TYR A 375 14.33 -5.02 10.57
N TYR A 376 13.04 -4.76 10.50
CA TYR A 376 12.31 -4.05 11.55
C TYR A 376 11.68 -5.03 12.55
N SER A 377 11.65 -4.63 13.81
CA SER A 377 10.73 -5.15 14.81
C SER A 377 9.85 -4.02 15.34
N GLY A 378 8.66 -4.38 15.84
CA GLY A 378 7.63 -3.40 16.20
C GLY A 378 6.62 -3.18 15.07
N ARG A 379 5.39 -2.84 15.44
CA ARG A 379 4.29 -2.57 14.50
C ARG A 379 3.75 -1.14 14.62
N MET A 380 4.12 -0.43 15.68
CA MET A 380 3.70 0.94 15.98
C MET A 380 4.89 1.89 15.82
N LEU A 381 4.64 3.16 15.62
CA LEU A 381 5.70 4.17 15.55
C LEU A 381 6.51 4.23 16.83
N GLY A 382 5.87 3.94 17.98
CA GLY A 382 6.48 3.99 19.29
C GLY A 382 7.37 2.80 19.65
N ASP A 383 7.22 1.67 18.95
CA ASP A 383 7.98 0.44 19.23
C ASP A 383 8.89 0.00 18.08
N LEU A 384 8.98 0.84 17.03
CA LEU A 384 9.82 0.56 15.86
C LEU A 384 11.29 0.45 16.27
N SER A 385 11.95 -0.63 15.90
CA SER A 385 13.38 -0.81 16.07
C SER A 385 13.98 -1.60 14.92
N LEU A 386 15.25 -1.35 14.60
CA LEU A 386 16.03 -2.19 13.68
C LEU A 386 16.71 -3.32 14.45
N THR A 387 16.72 -4.51 13.90
CA THR A 387 17.08 -5.77 14.57
C THR A 387 18.51 -5.82 15.10
N TRP A 388 19.43 -5.00 14.61
CA TRP A 388 20.87 -5.21 14.86
C TRP A 388 21.56 -4.09 15.60
N TYR A 389 21.21 -2.84 15.35
CA TYR A 389 21.79 -1.64 15.95
C TYR A 389 21.06 -0.45 15.38
N SER A 390 20.43 0.31 16.17
CA SER A 390 20.03 1.66 15.80
C SER A 390 19.34 2.31 16.97
N GLU A 391 19.54 3.58 17.09
CA GLU A 391 18.73 4.39 17.98
C GLU A 391 17.58 4.99 17.18
N ILE A 392 16.54 4.20 16.94
CA ILE A 392 15.25 4.74 16.51
C ILE A 392 14.52 5.21 17.75
N ARG A 393 14.16 6.49 17.78
CA ARG A 393 13.46 7.12 18.90
C ARG A 393 12.00 7.31 18.55
N PRO A 394 11.07 6.85 19.41
CA PRO A 394 9.64 6.97 19.17
C PRO A 394 9.20 8.40 18.84
N GLU A 395 9.67 9.37 19.60
CA GLU A 395 9.29 10.78 19.42
C GLU A 395 9.74 11.31 18.05
N LYS A 396 10.95 10.91 17.63
CA LYS A 396 11.50 11.33 16.33
C LYS A 396 10.79 10.63 15.17
N THR A 397 10.45 9.35 15.31
CA THR A 397 9.66 8.61 14.31
C THR A 397 8.28 9.27 14.11
N VAL A 398 7.60 9.58 15.21
CA VAL A 398 6.30 10.27 15.19
C VAL A 398 6.43 11.66 14.56
N GLU A 399 7.46 12.43 14.93
CA GLU A 399 7.71 13.78 14.38
C GLU A 399 7.91 13.73 12.86
N ILE A 400 8.73 12.81 12.35
CA ILE A 400 8.99 12.62 10.92
C ILE A 400 7.70 12.27 10.17
N CYS A 401 6.92 11.31 10.69
CA CYS A 401 5.67 10.91 10.05
C CYS A 401 4.64 12.05 10.02
N ASN A 402 4.55 12.85 11.08
CA ASN A 402 3.70 14.02 11.11
C ASN A 402 4.21 15.17 10.24
N TYR A 403 5.53 15.32 10.08
CA TYR A 403 6.09 16.24 9.09
C TYR A 403 5.58 15.89 7.69
N PHE A 404 5.72 14.63 7.28
CA PHE A 404 5.23 14.19 5.97
C PHE A 404 3.71 14.37 5.83
N LYS A 405 2.95 14.04 6.89
CA LYS A 405 1.50 14.18 6.91
C LYS A 405 1.08 15.63 6.66
N SER A 406 1.62 16.57 7.42
CA SER A 406 1.22 17.98 7.34
C SER A 406 1.54 18.59 5.97
N HIS A 407 2.70 18.27 5.37
CA HIS A 407 3.07 18.77 4.05
C HIS A 407 2.24 18.14 2.93
N ALA A 408 1.98 16.82 3.01
CA ALA A 408 1.13 16.15 2.04
C ALA A 408 -0.33 16.64 2.09
N GLU A 409 -0.89 16.86 3.28
CA GLU A 409 -2.24 17.43 3.47
C GLU A 409 -2.34 18.88 2.98
N ALA A 410 -1.22 19.62 3.02
CA ALA A 410 -1.13 20.95 2.43
C ALA A 410 -1.02 20.92 0.88
N GLY A 411 -0.99 19.74 0.27
CA GLY A 411 -0.83 19.56 -1.17
C GLY A 411 0.60 19.77 -1.67
N GLU A 412 1.59 19.74 -0.77
CA GLU A 412 2.99 19.88 -1.12
C GLU A 412 3.58 18.54 -1.54
N THR A 413 4.41 18.54 -2.58
CA THR A 413 5.15 17.35 -2.99
C THR A 413 6.22 17.01 -1.96
N VAL A 414 6.10 15.86 -1.32
CA VAL A 414 7.03 15.36 -0.29
C VAL A 414 8.08 14.42 -0.86
N PHE A 415 7.69 13.60 -1.85
CA PHE A 415 8.56 12.62 -2.49
C PHE A 415 8.71 12.90 -3.98
N TYR A 416 9.95 12.90 -4.46
CA TYR A 416 10.32 13.15 -5.86
C TYR A 416 11.00 11.91 -6.45
N PRO A 417 10.37 11.20 -7.40
CA PRO A 417 11.03 10.18 -8.21
C PRO A 417 12.20 10.83 -8.98
N ILE A 418 13.36 10.19 -8.99
CA ILE A 418 14.56 10.73 -9.67
C ILE A 418 14.76 10.13 -11.08
N TYR A 419 13.99 9.14 -11.43
CA TYR A 419 14.00 8.49 -12.75
C TYR A 419 12.75 8.83 -13.55
N THR A 420 12.89 8.85 -14.87
CA THR A 420 11.76 9.08 -15.78
C THR A 420 10.87 7.85 -15.89
N GLU A 421 9.64 8.04 -16.35
CA GLU A 421 8.70 6.93 -16.60
C GLU A 421 9.27 5.89 -17.57
N GLU A 422 10.03 6.33 -18.59
CA GLU A 422 10.68 5.42 -19.56
C GLU A 422 11.76 4.56 -18.86
N GLU A 423 12.55 5.15 -17.98
CA GLU A 423 13.57 4.43 -17.22
C GLU A 423 12.96 3.46 -16.22
N MET A 424 11.88 3.86 -15.54
CA MET A 424 11.14 3.01 -14.61
C MET A 424 10.38 1.88 -15.32
N ALA A 425 9.95 2.09 -16.56
CA ALA A 425 9.37 1.03 -17.38
C ALA A 425 10.41 0.02 -17.85
N ALA A 426 11.64 0.48 -18.13
CA ALA A 426 12.76 -0.39 -18.53
C ALA A 426 13.39 -1.15 -17.36
N ASP A 427 13.36 -0.57 -16.15
CA ASP A 427 13.89 -1.13 -14.91
C ASP A 427 12.91 -0.81 -13.76
N PRO A 428 11.96 -1.72 -13.45
CA PRO A 428 10.92 -1.50 -12.45
C PRO A 428 11.46 -1.18 -11.04
N ASP A 429 12.66 -1.65 -10.67
CA ASP A 429 13.25 -1.39 -9.36
C ASP A 429 13.56 0.11 -9.15
N LYS A 430 13.61 0.89 -10.24
CA LYS A 430 13.77 2.35 -10.18
C LYS A 430 12.54 3.09 -9.65
N ARG A 431 11.35 2.45 -9.63
CA ARG A 431 10.11 3.06 -9.13
C ARG A 431 10.16 3.35 -7.63
N ASP A 432 10.97 2.59 -6.90
CA ASP A 432 11.13 2.72 -5.46
C ASP A 432 12.34 3.59 -5.07
N THR A 433 12.82 4.41 -6.00
CA THR A 433 14.00 5.24 -5.85
C THR A 433 13.64 6.72 -6.00
N GLY A 434 14.01 7.54 -5.01
CA GLY A 434 13.68 8.97 -5.03
C GLY A 434 14.11 9.71 -3.78
N LEU A 435 13.70 10.95 -3.70
CA LEU A 435 14.10 11.90 -2.67
C LEU A 435 12.91 12.34 -1.82
N PHE A 436 12.96 12.12 -0.53
CA PHE A 436 12.09 12.80 0.43
C PHE A 436 12.63 14.18 0.72
N PHE A 437 11.82 15.21 0.51
CA PHE A 437 12.22 16.60 0.72
C PHE A 437 11.75 17.11 2.08
N PHE A 438 12.71 17.46 2.93
CA PHE A 438 12.52 18.21 4.17
C PHE A 438 12.88 19.67 3.89
N ARG A 439 11.85 20.51 3.80
CA ARG A 439 11.97 21.90 3.37
C ARG A 439 12.59 22.78 4.45
N GLY A 440 13.60 23.55 4.07
CA GLY A 440 14.14 24.66 4.84
C GLY A 440 13.61 25.99 4.32
N GLU A 441 14.47 27.02 4.28
CA GLU A 441 14.13 28.32 3.71
C GLU A 441 14.21 28.27 2.17
N SER A 442 13.33 29.01 1.47
CA SER A 442 13.36 29.11 0.01
C SER A 442 14.71 29.65 -0.45
N GLY A 443 15.35 28.96 -1.40
CA GLY A 443 16.67 29.31 -1.91
C GLY A 443 17.85 28.96 -0.98
N ALA A 444 17.62 28.25 0.14
CA ALA A 444 18.70 27.80 1.01
C ALA A 444 19.52 26.65 0.39
N LYS A 445 20.74 26.46 0.91
CA LYS A 445 21.68 25.42 0.50
C LYS A 445 21.12 24.01 0.73
N VAL A 446 21.61 23.06 -0.08
CA VAL A 446 21.13 21.69 -0.07
C VAL A 446 22.03 20.74 0.71
N ALA A 447 21.41 19.89 1.55
CA ALA A 447 22.02 18.73 2.18
C ALA A 447 21.37 17.44 1.66
N ILE A 448 22.16 16.47 1.16
CA ILE A 448 21.64 15.17 0.68
C ILE A 448 22.03 14.11 1.69
N CYS A 449 21.03 13.55 2.39
CA CYS A 449 21.18 12.57 3.46
C CYS A 449 21.00 11.14 2.94
N ASN A 450 22.00 10.29 3.18
CA ASN A 450 22.06 8.92 2.70
C ASN A 450 22.08 7.96 3.88
N ALA A 451 21.06 7.09 3.96
CA ALA A 451 20.96 6.14 5.06
C ALA A 451 21.98 5.00 4.98
N GLY A 452 22.31 4.42 6.13
CA GLY A 452 23.01 3.15 6.24
C GLY A 452 22.13 1.96 5.87
N GLY A 453 22.67 0.75 6.07
CA GLY A 453 21.97 -0.52 5.76
C GLY A 453 22.88 -1.52 5.06
N GLY A 454 24.23 -1.31 5.09
CA GLY A 454 25.22 -2.25 4.57
C GLY A 454 25.14 -2.49 3.06
N MET A 455 24.49 -1.65 2.27
CA MET A 455 24.13 -1.85 0.85
C MET A 455 23.14 -3.02 0.63
N VAL A 456 22.40 -3.40 1.64
CA VAL A 456 21.42 -4.49 1.61
C VAL A 456 19.99 -3.96 1.80
N TYR A 457 19.83 -2.91 2.59
CA TYR A 457 18.58 -2.19 2.81
C TYR A 457 18.83 -0.69 3.02
N VAL A 458 17.78 0.11 3.13
CA VAL A 458 17.86 1.56 3.37
C VAL A 458 17.26 1.88 4.73
N GLY A 459 18.11 2.18 5.72
CA GLY A 459 17.69 2.49 7.09
C GLY A 459 17.23 3.95 7.26
N ALA A 460 16.31 4.43 6.44
CA ALA A 460 15.97 5.85 6.33
C ALA A 460 15.49 6.45 7.66
N MET A 461 14.62 5.77 8.38
CA MET A 461 14.06 6.22 9.67
C MET A 461 15.13 6.34 10.78
N HIS A 462 16.30 5.78 10.56
CA HIS A 462 17.43 5.79 11.47
C HIS A 462 18.53 6.77 11.05
N ASP A 463 18.97 6.70 9.78
CA ASP A 463 20.21 7.31 9.31
C ASP A 463 20.07 8.47 8.31
N SER A 464 18.84 8.79 7.82
CA SER A 464 18.66 9.91 6.88
C SER A 464 17.50 10.82 7.23
N PHE A 465 16.30 10.32 7.50
CA PHE A 465 15.16 11.17 7.85
C PHE A 465 15.40 12.04 9.10
N PRO A 466 15.93 11.51 10.22
CA PRO A 466 16.19 12.34 11.39
C PRO A 466 17.17 13.48 11.09
N HIS A 467 18.23 13.19 10.33
CA HIS A 467 19.23 14.19 9.93
C HIS A 467 18.62 15.25 9.03
N ALA A 468 17.86 14.84 8.00
CA ALA A 468 17.21 15.76 7.07
C ALA A 468 16.18 16.66 7.78
N LEU A 469 15.42 16.11 8.73
CA LEU A 469 14.48 16.88 9.53
C LEU A 469 15.20 17.93 10.40
N GLU A 470 16.27 17.57 11.09
CA GLU A 470 17.00 18.54 11.91
C GLU A 470 17.69 19.63 11.05
N LEU A 471 18.27 19.25 9.90
CA LEU A 471 18.84 20.22 8.96
C LEU A 471 17.79 21.18 8.41
N SER A 472 16.57 20.70 8.13
CA SER A 472 15.49 21.58 7.67
C SER A 472 15.04 22.58 8.73
N LYS A 473 15.05 22.20 10.01
CA LYS A 473 14.78 23.12 11.13
C LYS A 473 15.85 24.20 11.29
N LEU A 474 17.09 23.92 10.85
CA LEU A 474 18.16 24.90 10.79
C LEU A 474 18.08 25.81 9.55
N GLY A 475 17.05 25.62 8.71
CA GLY A 475 16.80 26.42 7.51
C GLY A 475 17.37 25.86 6.21
N TYR A 476 18.09 24.72 6.23
CA TYR A 476 18.64 24.10 5.01
C TYR A 476 17.59 23.27 4.28
N ASN A 477 17.67 23.23 2.96
CA ASN A 477 16.85 22.30 2.18
C ASN A 477 17.50 20.90 2.21
N ALA A 478 16.90 19.97 2.92
CA ALA A 478 17.45 18.64 3.12
C ALA A 478 16.67 17.57 2.36
N PHE A 479 17.38 16.70 1.66
CA PHE A 479 16.82 15.60 0.89
C PHE A 479 17.33 14.27 1.43
N ALA A 480 16.43 13.35 1.73
CA ALA A 480 16.76 11.99 2.12
C ALA A 480 16.54 11.03 0.95
N LEU A 481 17.62 10.38 0.50
CA LEU A 481 17.57 9.47 -0.65
C LEU A 481 17.11 8.07 -0.23
N ILE A 482 16.08 7.59 -0.89
CA ILE A 482 15.75 6.17 -0.96
C ILE A 482 16.40 5.61 -2.22
N TYR A 483 17.35 4.70 -2.05
CA TYR A 483 18.17 4.14 -3.13
C TYR A 483 17.98 2.63 -3.25
N ARG A 484 18.26 2.08 -4.42
CA ARG A 484 18.27 0.62 -4.63
C ARG A 484 19.49 0.02 -3.93
N PRO A 485 19.31 -0.96 -3.02
CA PRO A 485 20.42 -1.65 -2.39
C PRO A 485 21.39 -2.27 -3.42
N GLY A 486 22.68 -2.21 -3.12
CA GLY A 486 23.73 -2.75 -3.99
C GLY A 486 24.95 -1.83 -4.08
N TYR A 487 26.14 -2.42 -4.28
CA TYR A 487 27.40 -1.66 -4.36
C TYR A 487 27.53 -0.83 -5.65
N ASP A 488 26.86 -1.24 -6.73
CA ASP A 488 26.86 -0.55 -8.02
C ASP A 488 25.64 0.35 -8.17
N THR A 489 24.48 -0.09 -7.69
CA THR A 489 23.19 0.62 -7.82
C THR A 489 23.08 1.82 -6.89
N ALA A 490 23.44 1.67 -5.63
CA ALA A 490 23.28 2.73 -4.63
C ALA A 490 24.10 4.01 -4.94
N PRO A 491 25.39 3.95 -5.33
CA PRO A 491 26.11 5.16 -5.74
C PRO A 491 25.61 5.73 -7.08
N ALA A 492 25.10 4.91 -7.99
CA ALA A 492 24.48 5.39 -9.23
C ALA A 492 23.18 6.16 -8.95
N ASP A 493 22.35 5.68 -8.00
CA ASP A 493 21.15 6.39 -7.58
C ASP A 493 21.48 7.72 -6.88
N LEU A 494 22.55 7.78 -6.08
CA LEU A 494 23.01 9.04 -5.50
C LEU A 494 23.53 10.02 -6.58
N ALA A 495 24.25 9.53 -7.59
CA ALA A 495 24.67 10.35 -8.72
C ALA A 495 23.47 10.92 -9.49
N ARG A 496 22.43 10.09 -9.73
CA ARG A 496 21.18 10.51 -10.35
C ARG A 496 20.42 11.53 -9.47
N ALA A 497 20.41 11.35 -8.16
CA ALA A 497 19.79 12.30 -7.23
C ALA A 497 20.48 13.67 -7.27
N ILE A 498 21.82 13.71 -7.32
CA ILE A 498 22.58 14.94 -7.49
C ILE A 498 22.24 15.61 -8.83
N ALA A 499 22.20 14.84 -9.92
CA ALA A 499 21.83 15.33 -11.24
C ALA A 499 20.41 15.92 -11.23
N PHE A 500 19.43 15.18 -10.68
CA PHE A 500 18.05 15.62 -10.54
C PHE A 500 17.94 16.97 -9.81
N LEU A 501 18.61 17.11 -8.67
CA LEU A 501 18.57 18.35 -7.88
C LEU A 501 19.20 19.54 -8.61
N HIS A 502 20.29 19.33 -9.36
CA HIS A 502 20.86 20.39 -10.19
C HIS A 502 19.96 20.78 -11.37
N GLU A 503 19.25 19.81 -11.96
CA GLU A 503 18.36 20.02 -13.09
C GLU A 503 17.06 20.72 -12.69
N HIS A 504 16.58 20.52 -11.45
CA HIS A 504 15.33 21.04 -10.92
C HIS A 504 15.51 22.08 -9.80
N ALA A 505 16.72 22.63 -9.60
CA ALA A 505 17.01 23.53 -8.47
C ALA A 505 16.10 24.77 -8.44
N GLU A 506 15.82 25.36 -9.59
CA GLU A 506 14.91 26.53 -9.72
C GLU A 506 13.45 26.15 -9.37
N GLU A 507 12.96 25.03 -9.85
CA GLU A 507 11.61 24.52 -9.59
C GLU A 507 11.42 24.16 -8.11
N LEU A 508 12.44 23.57 -7.49
CA LEU A 508 12.46 23.19 -6.09
C LEU A 508 12.74 24.37 -5.14
N GLU A 509 13.08 25.55 -5.69
CA GLU A 509 13.51 26.73 -4.94
C GLU A 509 14.68 26.45 -4.00
N VAL A 510 15.73 25.76 -4.49
CA VAL A 510 16.91 25.36 -3.71
C VAL A 510 18.21 25.86 -4.34
N ASP A 511 19.26 26.03 -3.52
CA ASP A 511 20.60 26.42 -3.99
C ASP A 511 21.55 25.22 -3.92
N MET A 512 21.86 24.66 -5.09
CA MET A 512 22.83 23.56 -5.24
C MET A 512 24.30 24.02 -5.25
N THR A 513 24.58 25.31 -5.16
CA THR A 513 25.98 25.77 -4.94
C THR A 513 26.39 25.43 -3.50
N ASP A 514 27.60 24.95 -3.32
CA ASP A 514 28.13 24.55 -2.02
C ASP A 514 27.28 23.49 -1.26
N TYR A 515 26.52 22.63 -1.98
CA TYR A 515 25.76 21.58 -1.36
C TYR A 515 26.64 20.58 -0.58
N SER A 516 26.03 19.79 0.31
CA SER A 516 26.74 18.79 1.11
C SER A 516 26.15 17.39 0.95
N LEU A 517 27.00 16.37 1.12
CA LEU A 517 26.61 14.97 1.18
C LEU A 517 26.78 14.43 2.60
N TRP A 518 25.70 13.91 3.16
CA TRP A 518 25.64 13.34 4.50
C TRP A 518 25.38 11.84 4.42
N GLY A 519 25.90 11.07 5.36
CA GLY A 519 25.52 9.68 5.45
C GLY A 519 26.01 8.95 6.68
N GLY A 520 25.23 7.91 7.08
CA GLY A 520 25.58 6.95 8.10
C GLY A 520 26.04 5.61 7.49
N SER A 521 27.08 4.97 8.06
CA SER A 521 27.53 3.62 7.69
C SER A 521 27.77 3.43 6.18
N ALA A 522 26.92 2.67 5.49
CA ALA A 522 26.95 2.50 4.03
C ALA A 522 26.66 3.81 3.29
N GLY A 523 25.73 4.64 3.78
CA GLY A 523 25.44 5.95 3.22
C GLY A 523 26.63 6.91 3.30
N ALA A 524 27.41 6.88 4.39
CA ALA A 524 28.65 7.62 4.52
C ALA A 524 29.71 7.19 3.48
N ARG A 525 29.75 5.91 3.13
CA ARG A 525 30.60 5.40 2.06
C ARG A 525 30.18 5.93 0.70
N MET A 526 28.87 5.95 0.41
CA MET A 526 28.32 6.52 -0.82
C MET A 526 28.65 8.01 -0.93
N ALA A 527 28.41 8.78 0.13
CA ALA A 527 28.75 10.20 0.21
C ALA A 527 30.23 10.47 -0.07
N ALA A 528 31.13 9.67 0.53
CA ALA A 528 32.58 9.78 0.31
C ALA A 528 32.97 9.41 -1.13
N TRP A 529 32.36 8.43 -1.74
CA TRP A 529 32.61 8.06 -3.14
C TRP A 529 32.21 9.20 -4.08
N LEU A 530 30.97 9.68 -3.99
CA LEU A 530 30.49 10.78 -4.84
C LEU A 530 31.23 12.09 -4.60
N GLY A 531 31.78 12.30 -3.38
CA GLY A 531 32.67 13.40 -3.10
C GLY A 531 34.04 13.27 -3.78
N SER A 532 34.58 12.04 -3.86
CA SER A 532 35.92 11.77 -4.41
C SER A 532 35.88 11.51 -5.92
N TYR A 533 34.90 10.77 -6.41
CA TYR A 533 34.60 10.60 -7.83
C TYR A 533 33.64 11.70 -8.30
N THR A 534 33.28 11.69 -9.58
CA THR A 534 32.25 12.59 -10.13
C THR A 534 30.97 11.84 -10.40
N THR A 535 29.86 12.54 -10.60
CA THR A 535 28.62 11.94 -11.05
C THR A 535 28.77 11.22 -12.40
N ALA A 536 29.72 11.67 -13.24
CA ALA A 536 30.03 11.04 -14.54
C ALA A 536 30.65 9.64 -14.38
N ASP A 537 31.35 9.35 -13.30
CA ASP A 537 31.89 8.01 -13.00
C ASP A 537 30.78 6.98 -12.72
N PHE A 538 29.57 7.45 -12.43
CA PHE A 538 28.38 6.64 -12.12
C PHE A 538 27.27 6.75 -13.18
N GLY A 539 27.62 7.24 -14.39
CA GLY A 539 26.74 7.21 -15.55
C GLY A 539 25.91 8.47 -15.80
N GLU A 540 26.06 9.49 -14.97
CA GLU A 540 25.40 10.77 -15.14
C GLU A 540 26.31 11.81 -15.85
N LYS A 541 25.74 12.97 -16.18
CA LYS A 541 26.53 14.14 -16.58
C LYS A 541 27.39 14.62 -15.40
N GLU A 542 28.52 15.20 -15.66
CA GLU A 542 29.36 15.77 -14.61
C GLU A 542 28.73 17.03 -14.01
N TYR A 543 28.49 17.00 -12.70
CA TYR A 543 27.99 18.11 -11.91
C TYR A 543 29.05 18.58 -10.89
N PRO A 544 28.95 19.81 -10.33
CA PRO A 544 29.86 20.30 -9.30
C PRO A 544 29.95 19.33 -8.12
N ARG A 545 31.11 19.26 -7.51
CA ARG A 545 31.36 18.47 -6.30
C ARG A 545 30.74 19.14 -5.07
N PRO A 546 30.42 18.38 -4.01
CA PRO A 546 29.91 18.94 -2.77
C PRO A 546 31.00 19.80 -2.09
N ALA A 547 30.58 20.86 -1.40
CA ALA A 547 31.45 21.66 -0.56
C ALA A 547 31.97 20.89 0.67
N ALA A 548 31.16 19.96 1.18
CA ALA A 548 31.55 19.10 2.30
C ALA A 548 30.93 17.69 2.18
N VAL A 549 31.61 16.70 2.76
CA VAL A 549 31.15 15.35 3.00
C VAL A 549 31.11 15.07 4.50
N ILE A 550 29.96 14.66 5.01
CA ILE A 550 29.73 14.37 6.42
C ILE A 550 29.52 12.85 6.58
N MET A 551 30.43 12.23 7.34
CA MET A 551 30.52 10.76 7.43
C MET A 551 30.31 10.27 8.85
N GLN A 552 29.28 9.49 9.09
CA GLN A 552 29.10 8.78 10.36
C GLN A 552 29.53 7.31 10.26
N TYR A 553 30.22 6.84 11.29
CA TYR A 553 30.54 5.43 11.58
C TYR A 553 30.73 4.52 10.36
N THR A 554 31.61 4.87 9.45
CA THR A 554 31.92 4.03 8.28
C THR A 554 33.31 3.39 8.34
N GLY A 555 33.40 2.14 7.86
CA GLY A 555 34.69 1.43 7.76
C GLY A 555 35.52 1.76 6.52
N LEU A 556 35.17 2.81 5.77
CA LEU A 556 35.92 3.22 4.58
C LEU A 556 37.34 3.68 4.95
N SER A 557 38.36 3.05 4.36
CA SER A 557 39.77 3.31 4.64
C SER A 557 40.50 3.96 3.47
N GLU A 558 39.99 3.82 2.25
CA GLU A 558 40.61 4.30 1.02
C GLU A 558 40.65 5.84 0.98
N VAL A 559 41.74 6.41 0.49
CA VAL A 559 41.93 7.84 0.24
C VAL A 559 42.40 8.01 -1.20
N TYR A 560 41.73 8.87 -1.95
CA TYR A 560 41.95 9.05 -3.39
C TYR A 560 42.82 10.28 -3.71
N GLY A 561 43.01 11.16 -2.74
CA GLY A 561 43.83 12.36 -2.88
C GLY A 561 43.15 13.57 -3.48
N ASN A 562 41.82 13.46 -3.69
CA ASN A 562 40.96 14.50 -4.23
C ASN A 562 39.63 14.63 -3.44
N GLU A 563 39.65 14.14 -2.20
CA GLU A 563 38.50 14.25 -1.32
C GLU A 563 38.09 15.71 -1.10
N PRO A 564 36.80 16.05 -1.07
CA PRO A 564 36.32 17.34 -0.61
C PRO A 564 36.56 17.49 0.91
N PRO A 565 36.39 18.70 1.46
CA PRO A 565 36.36 18.90 2.90
C PRO A 565 35.48 17.86 3.59
N THR A 566 35.99 17.19 4.63
CA THR A 566 35.37 16.01 5.21
C THR A 566 35.24 16.11 6.72
N TYR A 567 34.03 16.04 7.25
CA TYR A 567 33.75 15.84 8.66
C TYR A 567 33.42 14.37 8.92
N ALA A 568 33.90 13.83 10.03
CA ALA A 568 33.59 12.46 10.42
C ALA A 568 33.25 12.36 11.90
N CYS A 569 32.37 11.39 12.27
CA CYS A 569 32.12 11.07 13.67
C CYS A 569 31.91 9.55 13.85
N VAL A 570 32.34 9.02 15.02
CA VAL A 570 32.33 7.58 15.31
C VAL A 570 32.47 7.29 16.81
N GLY A 571 31.88 6.19 17.27
CA GLY A 571 31.99 5.72 18.64
C GLY A 571 33.21 4.83 18.90
N THR A 572 33.81 4.89 20.12
CA THR A 572 34.94 4.02 20.49
C THR A 572 34.61 2.56 20.63
N ARG A 573 33.32 2.21 20.86
CA ARG A 573 32.79 0.84 20.94
C ARG A 573 32.07 0.38 19.68
N ASP A 574 32.23 1.11 18.59
CA ASP A 574 31.70 0.67 17.30
C ASP A 574 32.34 -0.67 16.89
N GLY A 575 31.51 -1.73 16.86
CA GLY A 575 31.94 -3.07 16.49
C GLY A 575 31.98 -3.34 14.99
N ILE A 576 31.48 -2.40 14.17
CA ILE A 576 31.38 -2.50 12.71
C ILE A 576 32.40 -1.59 12.04
N ALA A 577 32.47 -0.32 12.44
CA ALA A 577 33.38 0.70 11.91
C ALA A 577 34.44 1.07 12.94
N SER A 578 35.70 0.71 12.69
CA SER A 578 36.78 1.05 13.59
C SER A 578 37.04 2.55 13.59
N TRP A 579 36.91 3.22 14.72
CA TRP A 579 37.24 4.64 14.86
C TRP A 579 38.70 4.96 14.47
N ARG A 580 39.64 4.00 14.71
CA ARG A 580 41.04 4.15 14.31
C ARG A 580 41.23 4.15 12.79
N THR A 581 40.35 3.44 12.07
CA THR A 581 40.36 3.45 10.60
C THR A 581 39.84 4.78 10.08
N MET A 582 38.76 5.29 10.64
CA MET A 582 38.27 6.63 10.27
C MET A 582 39.27 7.72 10.62
N GLN A 583 39.88 7.68 11.80
CA GLN A 583 40.89 8.65 12.18
C GLN A 583 42.07 8.68 11.19
N ARG A 584 42.62 7.51 10.81
CA ARG A 584 43.70 7.43 9.81
C ARG A 584 43.28 7.97 8.46
N ARG A 585 42.06 7.75 8.03
CA ARG A 585 41.52 8.31 6.80
C ARG A 585 41.48 9.85 6.88
N ILE A 586 40.95 10.41 7.94
CA ILE A 586 40.91 11.87 8.14
C ILE A 586 42.31 12.49 8.22
N GLU A 587 43.24 11.83 8.90
CA GLU A 587 44.66 12.27 8.94
C GLU A 587 45.30 12.25 7.54
N ALA A 588 45.00 11.26 6.71
CA ALA A 588 45.49 11.18 5.33
C ALA A 588 44.87 12.29 4.45
N ILE A 589 43.57 12.56 4.57
CA ILE A 589 42.91 13.67 3.85
C ILE A 589 43.54 15.00 4.22
N ARG A 590 43.78 15.27 5.50
CA ARG A 590 44.54 16.46 5.96
C ARG A 590 45.93 16.54 5.37
N SER A 591 46.60 15.40 5.29
CA SER A 591 47.99 15.34 4.75
C SER A 591 48.04 15.66 3.25
N ASN A 592 46.91 15.48 2.53
CA ASN A 592 46.76 15.89 1.14
C ASN A 592 46.39 17.37 0.98
N GLY A 593 46.23 18.11 2.09
CA GLY A 593 45.96 19.55 2.10
C GLY A 593 44.48 19.93 2.11
N THR A 594 43.59 18.96 2.25
CA THR A 594 42.16 19.19 2.34
C THR A 594 41.74 19.33 3.81
N ASP A 595 40.85 20.28 4.12
CA ASP A 595 40.30 20.42 5.47
C ASP A 595 39.49 19.16 5.84
N ALA A 596 39.74 18.63 7.03
CA ALA A 596 39.02 17.46 7.50
C ALA A 596 39.01 17.40 9.04
N MET A 597 37.90 16.90 9.61
CA MET A 597 37.69 16.83 11.05
C MET A 597 37.14 15.47 11.45
N ILE A 598 37.46 15.01 12.66
CA ILE A 598 36.84 13.82 13.24
C ILE A 598 36.52 14.05 14.71
N GLU A 599 35.32 13.63 15.12
CA GLU A 599 34.91 13.49 16.51
C GLU A 599 34.81 12.01 16.87
N VAL A 600 35.40 11.65 18.00
CA VAL A 600 35.39 10.26 18.48
C VAL A 600 34.71 10.23 19.85
N PHE A 601 33.55 9.59 19.91
CA PHE A 601 32.72 9.56 21.10
C PHE A 601 33.00 8.33 21.95
N ASP A 602 33.40 8.54 23.19
CA ASP A 602 33.74 7.43 24.07
C ASP A 602 32.52 6.62 24.48
N GLY A 603 32.62 5.31 24.39
CA GLY A 603 31.62 4.36 24.80
C GLY A 603 30.46 4.14 23.82
N LEU A 604 30.32 4.93 22.73
CA LEU A 604 29.26 4.74 21.76
C LEU A 604 29.49 3.55 20.83
N SER A 605 28.40 2.84 20.52
CA SER A 605 28.32 1.77 19.54
C SER A 605 28.08 2.33 18.13
N HIS A 606 28.00 1.44 17.14
CA HIS A 606 27.53 1.76 15.79
C HIS A 606 26.06 2.24 15.82
N GLY A 607 25.69 3.15 14.93
CA GLY A 607 24.29 3.51 14.70
C GLY A 607 23.67 4.44 15.74
N PHE A 608 24.41 5.40 16.27
CA PHE A 608 23.87 6.38 17.23
C PHE A 608 23.00 7.49 16.61
N GLY A 609 22.78 7.49 15.29
CA GLY A 609 21.93 8.44 14.59
C GLY A 609 22.29 9.90 14.89
N ILE A 610 21.30 10.73 15.27
CA ILE A 610 21.51 12.13 15.68
C ILE A 610 22.12 12.28 17.09
N GLY A 611 22.35 11.19 17.80
CA GLY A 611 23.07 11.18 19.08
C GLY A 611 22.33 11.75 20.29
N THR A 612 21.03 12.06 20.19
CA THR A 612 20.24 12.68 21.27
C THR A 612 20.30 11.87 22.55
N GLY A 613 20.61 12.54 23.69
CA GLY A 613 20.74 11.94 25.02
C GLY A 613 21.98 11.05 25.19
N THR A 614 22.94 11.13 24.27
CA THR A 614 24.23 10.44 24.34
C THR A 614 25.40 11.42 24.42
N VAL A 615 26.63 10.91 24.51
CA VAL A 615 27.85 11.75 24.45
C VAL A 615 28.11 12.36 23.06
N ALA A 616 27.33 11.98 22.05
CA ALA A 616 27.38 12.54 20.71
C ALA A 616 26.34 13.65 20.48
N GLU A 617 25.54 14.00 21.49
CA GLU A 617 24.57 15.09 21.34
C GLU A 617 25.26 16.38 20.91
N GLY A 618 24.71 17.05 19.87
CA GLY A 618 25.29 18.25 19.27
C GLY A 618 26.32 18.02 18.14
N TRP A 619 26.63 16.77 17.80
CA TRP A 619 27.56 16.50 16.69
C TRP A 619 27.05 17.03 15.34
N LEU A 620 25.72 17.06 15.14
CA LEU A 620 25.11 17.54 13.90
C LEU A 620 25.36 19.04 13.74
N ASP A 621 25.24 19.83 14.80
CA ASP A 621 25.55 21.27 14.79
C ASP A 621 27.04 21.51 14.46
N ASN A 622 27.94 20.71 15.05
CA ASN A 622 29.38 20.78 14.74
C ASN A 622 29.68 20.45 13.27
N ALA A 623 28.93 19.53 12.67
CA ALA A 623 29.03 19.17 11.26
C ALA A 623 28.48 20.26 10.35
N VAL A 624 27.40 20.93 10.74
CA VAL A 624 26.84 22.11 10.06
C VAL A 624 27.85 23.25 10.10
N ASP A 625 28.41 23.58 11.27
CA ASP A 625 29.47 24.59 11.43
C ASP A 625 30.69 24.28 10.56
N PHE A 626 31.04 22.99 10.42
CA PHE A 626 32.11 22.56 9.52
C PHE A 626 31.73 22.82 8.06
N TRP A 627 30.55 22.46 7.62
CA TRP A 627 30.05 22.68 6.25
C TRP A 627 29.97 24.17 5.91
N GLU A 628 29.40 25.01 6.79
CA GLU A 628 29.32 26.47 6.59
C GLU A 628 30.67 27.12 6.35
N ARG A 629 31.73 26.68 7.05
CA ARG A 629 33.08 27.16 6.82
C ARG A 629 33.64 26.81 5.44
N GLN A 630 33.03 25.83 4.74
CA GLN A 630 33.44 25.43 3.40
C GLN A 630 32.66 26.16 2.31
N MET A 631 31.57 26.86 2.65
CA MET A 631 30.79 27.62 1.69
C MET A 631 31.59 28.84 1.23
N ILE A 632 31.57 29.07 -0.08
CA ILE A 632 32.19 30.25 -0.65
C ILE A 632 31.26 31.44 -0.40
N SER A 633 31.68 32.42 0.37
CA SER A 633 30.96 33.66 0.66
C SER A 633 30.91 34.63 -0.53
#